data_ca7540c304d31662b4e8024a46295af6
#
_entry.id   ca7540c304d31662b4e8024a46295af6
#
_cell.length_a   1.000
_cell.length_b   1.000
_cell.length_c   1.000
_cell.angle_alpha   90.00
_cell.angle_beta   90.00
_cell.angle_gamma   90.00
#
_symmetry.space_group_name_H-M   'P 1'
#
loop_
_entity.id
_entity.type
_entity.pdbx_description
1 polymer ?
#
loop_
_entity_poly.entity_id
_entity_poly.type
_entity_poly.pdbx_seq_one_letter_code
_entity_poly.pdbx_strand_id
1 'polypeptide(L)'
;VSSSSMDARGIKSSLENLRESGEISGVKKIEITDDSVVIRMNDNESQLRAKDAVENRLNAVEQNVVIALARARTTPDWLSSLGGVPMNLGLDLFGGAHFLLQVNMDDYLDGVVSSASEAMRDALIEKRIRFIPGRDWLSDKTISIPFRSEELRDSAIEALTDFSEYSLEEQERGGEFYLVYGLTEDRVAELEDRAIDQNLTSLRNRVNELGVSEPQVQRLGRSRIVVDLPGIQDSARAKEILNKFANLEFRLEALPNSRRSQIESYDYEGIPREILSRNIVTGNNVQDAQQAYDPETGQPQVNIQLDNDGGRRMNAVTKDNVGR
;
A
#
# COMPACT_ATOMS: atom_id res chain seq x y z
N VAL A 1 10.59 -17.08 14.37
CA VAL A 1 11.36 -17.11 13.11
C VAL A 1 10.55 -17.87 12.08
N SER A 2 10.22 -17.27 10.96
CA SER A 2 9.54 -17.91 9.84
C SER A 2 10.23 -17.56 8.52
N SER A 3 10.17 -18.45 7.56
CA SER A 3 10.72 -18.27 6.20
C SER A 3 9.73 -18.88 5.21
N SER A 4 9.63 -18.29 4.03
CA SER A 4 8.80 -18.78 2.94
C SER A 4 9.40 -19.93 2.15
N SER A 5 10.69 -20.22 2.31
CA SER A 5 11.47 -21.18 1.50
C SER A 5 12.15 -22.29 2.32
N MET A 6 12.41 -22.08 3.62
CA MET A 6 13.06 -23.09 4.47
C MET A 6 12.02 -23.82 5.36
N ASP A 7 12.04 -25.15 5.37
CA ASP A 7 11.24 -25.95 6.30
C ASP A 7 11.62 -25.60 7.76
N ALA A 8 10.63 -25.47 8.62
CA ALA A 8 10.79 -25.17 10.05
C ALA A 8 11.79 -26.11 10.76
N ARG A 9 11.99 -27.34 10.25
CA ARG A 9 13.01 -28.28 10.73
C ARG A 9 14.43 -27.80 10.42
N GLY A 10 14.67 -27.24 9.22
CA GLY A 10 15.97 -26.70 8.83
C GLY A 10 16.33 -25.49 9.66
N ILE A 11 15.37 -24.59 9.91
CA ILE A 11 15.54 -23.44 10.81
C ILE A 11 15.89 -23.90 12.23
N LYS A 12 15.16 -24.88 12.77
CA LYS A 12 15.42 -25.43 14.10
C LYS A 12 16.82 -26.00 14.21
N SER A 13 17.27 -26.80 13.21
CA SER A 13 18.61 -27.36 13.18
C SER A 13 19.70 -26.29 13.17
N SER A 14 19.53 -25.22 12.39
CA SER A 14 20.43 -24.08 12.38
C SER A 14 20.51 -23.35 13.71
N LEU A 15 19.38 -23.21 14.40
CA LEU A 15 19.30 -22.58 15.72
C LEU A 15 19.91 -23.46 16.83
N GLU A 16 19.76 -24.77 16.75
CA GLU A 16 20.44 -25.73 17.65
C GLU A 16 21.95 -25.66 17.48
N ASN A 17 22.45 -25.57 16.25
CA ASN A 17 23.87 -25.37 15.97
C ASN A 17 24.41 -24.05 16.56
N LEU A 18 23.67 -22.95 16.44
CA LEU A 18 24.02 -21.67 17.03
C LEU A 18 24.06 -21.71 18.57
N ARG A 19 23.18 -22.50 19.17
CA ARG A 19 23.20 -22.75 20.61
C ARG A 19 24.43 -23.57 21.03
N GLU A 20 24.75 -24.62 20.28
CA GLU A 20 25.91 -25.50 20.57
C GLU A 20 27.25 -24.78 20.36
N SER A 21 27.33 -23.90 19.36
CA SER A 21 28.53 -23.06 19.12
C SER A 21 28.71 -21.95 20.18
N GLY A 22 27.69 -21.71 21.01
CA GLY A 22 27.70 -20.64 22.03
C GLY A 22 27.46 -19.24 21.50
N GLU A 23 27.11 -19.11 20.22
CA GLU A 23 26.77 -17.83 19.60
C GLU A 23 25.43 -17.25 20.16
N ILE A 24 24.52 -18.12 20.58
CA ILE A 24 23.32 -17.75 21.34
C ILE A 24 23.35 -18.39 22.72
N SER A 25 23.31 -17.53 23.76
CA SER A 25 23.30 -17.93 25.17
C SER A 25 21.94 -17.59 25.81
N GLY A 26 21.59 -18.29 26.88
CA GLY A 26 20.34 -18.01 27.62
C GLY A 26 19.11 -18.62 26.95
N VAL A 27 19.25 -19.60 26.08
CA VAL A 27 18.12 -20.31 25.45
C VAL A 27 17.47 -21.25 26.45
N LYS A 28 16.19 -21.04 26.73
CA LYS A 28 15.37 -21.88 27.60
C LYS A 28 14.75 -23.05 26.82
N LYS A 29 14.22 -22.79 25.62
CA LYS A 29 13.54 -23.80 24.81
C LYS A 29 13.49 -23.37 23.33
N ILE A 30 13.53 -24.35 22.40
CA ILE A 30 13.29 -24.14 20.97
C ILE A 30 12.11 -25.04 20.58
N GLU A 31 11.05 -24.48 20.07
CA GLU A 31 9.82 -25.17 19.67
C GLU A 31 9.47 -24.86 18.20
N ILE A 32 8.90 -25.85 17.51
CA ILE A 32 8.32 -25.64 16.18
C ILE A 32 6.82 -25.45 16.40
N THR A 33 6.26 -24.39 15.80
CA THR A 33 4.83 -24.07 15.81
C THR A 33 4.41 -23.82 14.38
N ASP A 34 3.54 -24.67 13.82
CA ASP A 34 3.10 -24.60 12.43
C ASP A 34 4.24 -24.29 11.45
N ASP A 35 4.27 -23.09 10.86
CA ASP A 35 5.29 -22.65 9.92
C ASP A 35 6.38 -21.75 10.55
N SER A 36 6.52 -21.79 11.88
CA SER A 36 7.48 -20.92 12.58
C SER A 36 8.27 -21.67 13.65
N VAL A 37 9.44 -21.16 14.00
CA VAL A 37 10.26 -21.65 15.13
C VAL A 37 10.31 -20.60 16.22
N VAL A 38 9.88 -20.99 17.41
CA VAL A 38 9.86 -20.15 18.61
C VAL A 38 11.05 -20.50 19.49
N ILE A 39 11.89 -19.50 19.77
CA ILE A 39 13.01 -19.61 20.71
C ILE A 39 12.63 -18.87 22.00
N ARG A 40 12.56 -19.58 23.12
CA ARG A 40 12.32 -18.96 24.43
C ARG A 40 13.66 -18.65 25.08
N MET A 41 13.86 -17.40 25.47
CA MET A 41 15.04 -16.89 26.14
C MET A 41 14.77 -16.69 27.64
N ASN A 42 15.84 -16.64 28.46
CA ASN A 42 15.73 -16.44 29.89
C ASN A 42 15.42 -14.98 30.28
N ASP A 43 15.95 -14.04 29.49
CA ASP A 43 15.87 -12.59 29.76
C ASP A 43 15.91 -11.78 28.47
N ASN A 44 15.55 -10.50 28.55
CA ASN A 44 15.49 -9.58 27.42
C ASN A 44 16.84 -9.32 26.75
N GLU A 45 17.91 -9.28 27.53
CA GLU A 45 19.26 -8.99 27.00
C GLU A 45 19.76 -10.16 26.15
N SER A 46 19.57 -11.39 26.64
CA SER A 46 19.83 -12.62 25.85
C SER A 46 18.95 -12.70 24.60
N GLN A 47 17.70 -12.24 24.67
CA GLN A 47 16.79 -12.21 23.54
C GLN A 47 17.28 -11.27 22.42
N LEU A 48 17.75 -10.05 22.78
CA LEU A 48 18.28 -9.11 21.81
C LEU A 48 19.56 -9.62 21.13
N ARG A 49 20.50 -10.14 21.93
CA ARG A 49 21.74 -10.73 21.40
C ARG A 49 21.47 -11.93 20.49
N ALA A 50 20.53 -12.78 20.88
CA ALA A 50 20.13 -13.92 20.05
C ALA A 50 19.49 -13.49 18.73
N LYS A 51 18.67 -12.43 18.74
CA LYS A 51 18.10 -11.88 17.51
C LYS A 51 19.19 -11.53 16.51
N ASP A 52 20.16 -10.71 16.93
CA ASP A 52 21.23 -10.23 16.04
C ASP A 52 22.08 -11.40 15.50
N ALA A 53 22.40 -12.39 16.34
CA ALA A 53 23.16 -13.56 15.94
C ALA A 53 22.37 -14.44 14.93
N VAL A 54 21.08 -14.65 15.17
CA VAL A 54 20.19 -15.43 14.28
C VAL A 54 19.95 -14.70 12.97
N GLU A 55 19.75 -13.37 13.01
CA GLU A 55 19.55 -12.54 11.84
C GLU A 55 20.78 -12.56 10.92
N ASN A 56 21.98 -12.39 11.49
CA ASN A 56 23.23 -12.45 10.74
C ASN A 56 23.48 -13.83 10.10
N ARG A 57 23.14 -14.91 10.81
CA ARG A 57 23.39 -16.27 10.35
C ARG A 57 22.38 -16.73 9.32
N LEU A 58 21.11 -16.47 9.51
CA LEU A 58 20.05 -16.91 8.62
C LEU A 58 19.97 -16.06 7.35
N ASN A 59 20.14 -14.74 7.45
CA ASN A 59 20.19 -13.87 6.27
C ASN A 59 21.40 -14.10 5.39
N ALA A 60 22.49 -14.69 5.93
CA ALA A 60 23.62 -15.13 5.12
C ALA A 60 23.31 -16.38 4.27
N VAL A 61 22.27 -17.13 4.64
CA VAL A 61 21.83 -18.37 3.96
C VAL A 61 20.57 -18.15 3.14
N GLU A 62 19.65 -17.31 3.61
CA GLU A 62 18.37 -16.96 2.98
C GLU A 62 17.98 -15.49 3.19
N GLN A 63 17.56 -14.82 2.13
CA GLN A 63 17.28 -13.38 2.13
C GLN A 63 15.93 -12.97 2.76
N ASN A 64 15.08 -13.90 3.22
CA ASN A 64 13.69 -13.61 3.65
C ASN A 64 13.30 -14.23 4.98
N VAL A 65 14.19 -14.26 5.97
CA VAL A 65 13.83 -14.74 7.32
C VAL A 65 13.33 -13.58 8.16
N VAL A 66 12.09 -13.65 8.62
CA VAL A 66 11.49 -12.67 9.55
C VAL A 66 11.71 -13.13 11.00
N ILE A 67 12.39 -12.31 11.80
CA ILE A 67 12.61 -12.57 13.22
C ILE A 67 11.81 -11.56 14.04
N ALA A 68 10.75 -12.04 14.69
CA ALA A 68 9.92 -11.23 15.58
C ALA A 68 10.28 -11.46 17.04
N LEU A 69 10.40 -10.39 17.81
CA LEU A 69 10.57 -10.45 19.27
C LEU A 69 9.19 -10.42 19.93
N ALA A 70 8.89 -11.43 20.73
CA ALA A 70 7.64 -11.51 21.48
C ALA A 70 7.92 -11.95 22.92
N ARG A 71 7.07 -11.53 23.85
CA ARG A 71 7.14 -12.04 25.23
C ARG A 71 6.26 -13.27 25.36
N ALA A 72 6.83 -14.35 25.86
CA ALA A 72 6.08 -15.57 26.14
C ALA A 72 5.22 -15.41 27.39
N ARG A 73 3.99 -15.90 27.33
CA ARG A 73 3.11 -15.99 28.51
C ARG A 73 3.72 -16.97 29.50
N THR A 74 3.76 -16.59 30.79
CA THR A 74 4.28 -17.41 31.89
C THR A 74 3.15 -18.01 32.74
N THR A 75 1.92 -17.94 32.26
CA THR A 75 0.76 -18.52 32.96
C THR A 75 0.93 -20.04 33.06
N PRO A 76 0.89 -20.62 34.25
CA PRO A 76 0.98 -22.07 34.41
C PRO A 76 -0.20 -22.80 33.74
N ASP A 77 0.05 -23.98 33.18
CA ASP A 77 -0.96 -24.74 32.42
C ASP A 77 -2.20 -25.09 33.28
N TRP A 78 -2.01 -25.32 34.58
CA TRP A 78 -3.12 -25.58 35.48
C TRP A 78 -4.08 -24.38 35.63
N LEU A 79 -3.56 -23.13 35.56
CA LEU A 79 -4.39 -21.93 35.67
C LEU A 79 -5.11 -21.65 34.33
N SER A 80 -4.48 -21.94 33.22
CA SER A 80 -5.12 -21.82 31.89
C SER A 80 -6.23 -22.86 31.71
N SER A 81 -6.07 -24.09 32.28
CA SER A 81 -7.11 -25.12 32.26
C SER A 81 -8.34 -24.77 33.10
N LEU A 82 -8.21 -23.89 34.08
CA LEU A 82 -9.30 -23.34 34.90
C LEU A 82 -9.94 -22.07 34.27
N GLY A 83 -9.58 -21.73 33.05
CA GLY A 83 -10.11 -20.52 32.37
C GLY A 83 -9.39 -19.19 32.78
N GLY A 84 -8.28 -19.30 33.49
CA GLY A 84 -7.43 -18.14 33.83
C GLY A 84 -6.78 -17.55 32.57
N VAL A 85 -7.27 -16.41 32.11
CA VAL A 85 -6.67 -15.66 31.01
C VAL A 85 -5.72 -14.63 31.62
N PRO A 86 -4.45 -14.56 31.19
CA PRO A 86 -3.55 -13.50 31.62
C PRO A 86 -4.10 -12.14 31.24
N MET A 87 -3.98 -11.19 32.13
CA MET A 87 -4.39 -9.82 31.85
C MET A 87 -3.51 -9.24 30.74
N ASN A 88 -4.12 -8.73 29.68
CA ASN A 88 -3.40 -8.03 28.61
C ASN A 88 -2.91 -6.71 29.18
N LEU A 89 -1.61 -6.61 29.35
CA LEU A 89 -0.95 -5.41 29.85
C LEU A 89 -0.73 -4.47 28.67
N GLY A 90 -1.34 -3.29 28.71
CA GLY A 90 -1.19 -2.25 27.68
C GLY A 90 0.23 -1.69 27.61
N LEU A 91 0.44 -0.76 26.68
CA LEU A 91 1.71 -0.06 26.44
C LEU A 91 2.38 0.49 27.72
N ASP A 92 1.56 0.99 28.65
CA ASP A 92 2.03 1.61 29.90
C ASP A 92 2.79 0.63 30.83
N LEU A 93 2.43 -0.65 30.77
CA LEU A 93 3.03 -1.68 31.63
C LEU A 93 4.02 -2.57 30.89
N PHE A 94 3.85 -2.76 29.59
CA PHE A 94 4.74 -3.58 28.74
C PHE A 94 5.84 -2.78 28.07
N GLY A 95 5.70 -1.44 28.01
CA GLY A 95 6.43 -0.62 27.08
C GLY A 95 6.08 -0.98 25.64
N GLY A 96 6.64 -0.29 24.68
CA GLY A 96 6.38 -0.51 23.27
C GLY A 96 6.55 0.75 22.45
N ALA A 97 6.12 0.71 21.20
CA ALA A 97 6.15 1.85 20.31
C ALA A 97 4.71 2.34 20.05
N HIS A 98 4.53 3.65 20.19
CA HIS A 98 3.31 4.36 19.85
C HIS A 98 3.59 5.28 18.66
N PHE A 99 2.87 5.08 17.56
CA PHE A 99 2.99 5.91 16.37
C PHE A 99 1.69 6.65 16.13
N LEU A 100 1.81 7.95 15.92
CA LEU A 100 0.73 8.77 15.38
C LEU A 100 1.07 9.10 13.92
N LEU A 101 0.31 8.53 13.00
CA LEU A 101 0.46 8.72 11.56
C LEU A 101 -0.61 9.69 11.07
N GLN A 102 -0.26 10.53 10.12
CA GLN A 102 -1.19 11.44 9.46
C GLN A 102 -1.23 11.13 7.97
N VAL A 103 -2.41 10.93 7.44
CA VAL A 103 -2.64 10.81 5.99
C VAL A 103 -2.64 12.21 5.40
N ASN A 104 -1.82 12.44 4.36
CA ASN A 104 -1.83 13.68 3.61
C ASN A 104 -3.05 13.73 2.69
N MET A 105 -4.16 14.25 3.21
CA MET A 105 -5.42 14.30 2.47
C MET A 105 -5.37 15.27 1.30
N ASP A 106 -4.59 16.34 1.40
CA ASP A 106 -4.45 17.31 0.31
C ASP A 106 -3.79 16.67 -0.91
N ASP A 107 -2.65 16.00 -0.74
CA ASP A 107 -1.99 15.29 -1.83
C ASP A 107 -2.87 14.17 -2.42
N TYR A 108 -3.64 13.48 -1.57
CA TYR A 108 -4.57 12.44 -2.04
C TYR A 108 -5.68 13.04 -2.92
N LEU A 109 -6.34 14.12 -2.46
CA LEU A 109 -7.40 14.78 -3.22
C LEU A 109 -6.86 15.43 -4.51
N ASP A 110 -5.68 16.04 -4.47
CA ASP A 110 -5.01 16.60 -5.65
C ASP A 110 -4.71 15.48 -6.67
N GLY A 111 -4.29 14.31 -6.21
CA GLY A 111 -4.10 13.14 -7.07
C GLY A 111 -5.40 12.66 -7.73
N VAL A 112 -6.52 12.65 -7.00
CA VAL A 112 -7.84 12.29 -7.53
C VAL A 112 -8.28 13.29 -8.60
N VAL A 113 -8.19 14.60 -8.32
CA VAL A 113 -8.59 15.66 -9.26
C VAL A 113 -7.70 15.68 -10.49
N SER A 114 -6.38 15.50 -10.33
CA SER A 114 -5.44 15.38 -11.44
C SER A 114 -5.80 14.19 -12.34
N SER A 115 -6.09 13.05 -11.74
CA SER A 115 -6.51 11.87 -12.45
C SER A 115 -7.81 12.07 -13.23
N ALA A 116 -8.79 12.73 -12.62
CA ALA A 116 -10.05 13.07 -13.29
C ALA A 116 -9.84 14.04 -14.46
N SER A 117 -8.97 15.05 -14.29
CA SER A 117 -8.62 15.99 -15.36
C SER A 117 -8.05 15.30 -16.59
N GLU A 118 -7.16 14.32 -16.41
CA GLU A 118 -6.62 13.53 -17.50
C GLU A 118 -7.71 12.69 -18.18
N ALA A 119 -8.58 12.04 -17.40
CA ALA A 119 -9.69 11.26 -17.93
C ALA A 119 -10.70 12.11 -18.72
N MET A 120 -11.04 13.31 -18.22
CA MET A 120 -11.88 14.28 -18.94
C MET A 120 -11.22 14.73 -20.25
N ARG A 121 -9.92 14.98 -20.24
CA ARG A 121 -9.16 15.34 -21.46
C ARG A 121 -9.21 14.22 -22.49
N ASP A 122 -9.01 12.99 -22.08
CA ASP A 122 -9.06 11.82 -22.96
C ASP A 122 -10.47 11.63 -23.57
N ALA A 123 -11.52 11.78 -22.75
CA ALA A 123 -12.90 11.71 -23.21
C ALA A 123 -13.23 12.78 -24.27
N LEU A 124 -12.78 14.02 -24.06
CA LEU A 124 -12.96 15.10 -25.03
C LEU A 124 -12.20 14.84 -26.34
N ILE A 125 -10.99 14.30 -26.25
CA ILE A 125 -10.18 13.94 -27.44
C ILE A 125 -10.85 12.80 -28.21
N GLU A 126 -11.33 11.75 -27.53
CA GLU A 126 -12.05 10.63 -28.15
C GLU A 126 -13.31 11.11 -28.89
N LYS A 127 -14.07 11.98 -28.26
CA LYS A 127 -15.28 12.60 -28.85
C LYS A 127 -14.97 13.71 -29.87
N ARG A 128 -13.67 14.03 -30.08
CA ARG A 128 -13.19 15.08 -31.00
C ARG A 128 -13.70 16.48 -30.65
N ILE A 129 -13.98 16.75 -29.39
CA ILE A 129 -14.41 18.05 -28.90
C ILE A 129 -13.16 18.92 -28.67
N ARG A 130 -13.13 20.10 -29.29
CA ARG A 130 -11.97 20.99 -29.20
C ARG A 130 -12.07 21.90 -27.99
N PHE A 131 -11.03 21.87 -27.16
CA PHE A 131 -10.80 22.81 -26.06
C PHE A 131 -9.60 23.71 -26.36
N ILE A 132 -9.38 24.75 -25.55
CA ILE A 132 -8.24 25.65 -25.71
C ILE A 132 -6.97 24.96 -25.18
N PRO A 133 -5.96 24.67 -26.01
CA PRO A 133 -4.75 23.97 -25.60
C PRO A 133 -3.79 24.88 -24.81
N GLY A 134 -2.85 24.26 -24.10
CA GLY A 134 -1.71 24.94 -23.46
C GLY A 134 -2.04 25.63 -22.14
N ARG A 135 -3.23 25.43 -21.59
CA ARG A 135 -3.60 25.89 -20.24
C ARG A 135 -3.60 24.74 -19.26
N ASP A 136 -3.18 25.02 -18.04
CA ASP A 136 -3.37 24.11 -16.92
C ASP A 136 -4.86 24.17 -16.52
N TRP A 137 -5.48 23.01 -16.39
CA TRP A 137 -6.88 22.89 -16.00
C TRP A 137 -7.05 22.83 -14.49
N LEU A 138 -5.96 22.51 -13.77
CA LEU A 138 -5.98 22.29 -12.33
C LEU A 138 -5.76 23.60 -11.59
N SER A 139 -6.66 23.93 -10.69
CA SER A 139 -6.53 25.04 -9.76
C SER A 139 -7.34 24.77 -8.52
N ASP A 140 -6.71 24.75 -7.35
CA ASP A 140 -7.36 24.66 -6.05
C ASP A 140 -8.43 23.55 -5.97
N LYS A 141 -8.00 22.29 -6.29
CA LYS A 141 -8.87 21.09 -6.32
C LYS A 141 -10.07 21.19 -7.27
N THR A 142 -10.00 22.07 -8.26
CA THR A 142 -10.97 22.20 -9.33
C THR A 142 -10.34 21.97 -10.70
N ILE A 143 -11.16 21.51 -11.65
CA ILE A 143 -10.78 21.28 -13.05
C ILE A 143 -11.51 22.32 -13.88
N SER A 144 -10.77 23.23 -14.51
CA SER A 144 -11.33 24.33 -15.31
C SER A 144 -10.98 24.14 -16.78
N ILE A 145 -11.97 23.74 -17.60
CA ILE A 145 -11.79 23.42 -19.01
C ILE A 145 -12.25 24.57 -19.88
N PRO A 146 -11.36 25.23 -20.63
CA PRO A 146 -11.69 26.38 -21.47
C PRO A 146 -12.12 25.98 -22.88
N PHE A 147 -13.18 26.64 -23.39
CA PHE A 147 -13.72 26.49 -24.74
C PHE A 147 -13.83 27.83 -25.45
N ARG A 148 -13.82 27.80 -26.79
CA ARG A 148 -13.92 29.00 -27.63
C ARG A 148 -15.34 29.43 -27.94
N SER A 149 -16.31 28.51 -27.80
CA SER A 149 -17.71 28.80 -28.05
C SER A 149 -18.59 28.03 -27.09
N GLU A 150 -19.82 28.52 -26.93
CA GLU A 150 -20.85 27.92 -26.09
C GLU A 150 -21.24 26.53 -26.60
N GLU A 151 -21.35 26.34 -27.93
CA GLU A 151 -21.70 25.05 -28.52
C GLU A 151 -20.66 23.95 -28.22
N LEU A 152 -19.36 24.31 -28.17
CA LEU A 152 -18.30 23.36 -27.79
C LEU A 152 -18.38 23.00 -26.31
N ARG A 153 -18.69 23.98 -25.46
CA ARG A 153 -18.92 23.76 -24.01
C ARG A 153 -20.08 22.80 -23.80
N ASP A 154 -21.23 23.03 -24.46
CA ASP A 154 -22.45 22.23 -24.31
C ASP A 154 -22.21 20.79 -24.82
N SER A 155 -21.51 20.64 -25.94
CA SER A 155 -21.09 19.33 -26.44
C SER A 155 -20.15 18.61 -25.46
N ALA A 156 -19.33 19.36 -24.72
CA ALA A 156 -18.45 18.80 -23.70
C ALA A 156 -19.22 18.33 -22.46
N ILE A 157 -20.30 19.01 -22.05
CA ILE A 157 -21.18 18.56 -20.97
C ILE A 157 -21.76 17.18 -21.29
N GLU A 158 -22.26 16.98 -22.53
CA GLU A 158 -22.79 15.69 -22.96
C GLU A 158 -21.71 14.60 -22.98
N ALA A 159 -20.49 14.94 -23.37
CA ALA A 159 -19.38 13.99 -23.43
C ALA A 159 -18.82 13.60 -22.04
N LEU A 160 -19.00 14.47 -21.06
CA LEU A 160 -18.47 14.29 -19.69
C LEU A 160 -19.55 13.89 -18.68
N THR A 161 -20.69 13.35 -19.14
CA THR A 161 -21.79 12.88 -18.28
C THR A 161 -21.35 11.82 -17.25
N ASP A 162 -20.33 11.04 -17.57
CA ASP A 162 -19.77 10.01 -16.69
C ASP A 162 -19.07 10.58 -15.43
N PHE A 163 -18.85 11.90 -15.38
CA PHE A 163 -18.23 12.59 -14.24
C PHE A 163 -19.25 13.29 -13.34
N SER A 164 -20.45 12.74 -13.25
CA SER A 164 -21.57 13.29 -12.47
C SER A 164 -21.33 13.35 -10.96
N GLU A 165 -20.29 12.68 -10.45
CA GLU A 165 -19.84 12.78 -9.06
C GLU A 165 -19.12 14.10 -8.70
N TYR A 166 -18.79 14.92 -9.70
CA TYR A 166 -18.24 16.25 -9.54
C TYR A 166 -19.34 17.30 -9.68
N SER A 167 -19.24 18.36 -8.90
CA SER A 167 -20.09 19.55 -9.14
C SER A 167 -19.67 20.20 -10.45
N LEU A 168 -20.63 20.61 -11.28
CA LEU A 168 -20.38 21.30 -12.53
C LEU A 168 -20.87 22.75 -12.42
N GLU A 169 -20.02 23.70 -12.74
CA GLU A 169 -20.35 25.10 -12.91
C GLU A 169 -19.95 25.56 -14.31
N GLU A 170 -20.85 26.33 -14.93
CA GLU A 170 -20.59 26.99 -16.20
C GLU A 170 -20.17 28.43 -15.93
N GLN A 171 -19.05 28.84 -16.50
CA GLN A 171 -18.53 30.19 -16.30
C GLN A 171 -18.13 30.80 -17.65
N GLU A 172 -18.27 32.12 -17.76
CA GLU A 172 -17.78 32.92 -18.87
C GLU A 172 -16.78 33.94 -18.35
N ARG A 173 -15.58 33.95 -18.90
CA ARG A 173 -14.51 34.86 -18.52
C ARG A 173 -13.77 35.37 -19.76
N GLY A 174 -13.78 36.70 -20.00
CA GLY A 174 -13.01 37.28 -21.10
C GLY A 174 -13.41 36.84 -22.51
N GLY A 175 -14.67 36.42 -22.70
CA GLY A 175 -15.17 35.89 -23.98
C GLY A 175 -14.81 34.43 -24.27
N GLU A 176 -14.32 33.71 -23.27
CA GLU A 176 -14.10 32.27 -23.28
C GLU A 176 -15.11 31.60 -22.34
N PHE A 177 -15.53 30.40 -22.70
CA PHE A 177 -16.50 29.61 -21.97
C PHE A 177 -15.79 28.50 -21.19
N TYR A 178 -16.13 28.34 -19.90
CA TYR A 178 -15.46 27.39 -19.04
C TYR A 178 -16.47 26.39 -18.45
N LEU A 179 -16.04 25.14 -18.36
CA LEU A 179 -16.63 24.13 -17.47
C LEU A 179 -15.72 23.98 -16.26
N VAL A 180 -16.25 24.22 -15.09
CA VAL A 180 -15.52 24.08 -13.82
C VAL A 180 -16.11 22.90 -13.06
N TYR A 181 -15.30 21.85 -12.90
CA TYR A 181 -15.63 20.67 -12.12
C TYR A 181 -14.95 20.75 -10.77
N GLY A 182 -15.70 20.56 -9.67
CA GLY A 182 -15.20 20.57 -8.31
C GLY A 182 -15.66 19.35 -7.53
N LEU A 183 -14.91 18.96 -6.50
CA LEU A 183 -15.37 17.95 -5.56
C LEU A 183 -16.46 18.54 -4.66
N THR A 184 -17.58 17.85 -4.53
CA THR A 184 -18.60 18.20 -3.54
C THR A 184 -18.11 17.87 -2.12
N GLU A 185 -18.65 18.53 -1.09
CA GLU A 185 -18.27 18.24 0.31
C GLU A 185 -18.53 16.76 0.67
N ASP A 186 -19.64 16.19 0.21
CA ASP A 186 -19.98 14.79 0.44
C ASP A 186 -18.96 13.87 -0.24
N ARG A 187 -18.52 14.20 -1.46
CA ARG A 187 -17.52 13.42 -2.18
C ARG A 187 -16.15 13.51 -1.52
N VAL A 188 -15.76 14.68 -1.03
CA VAL A 188 -14.53 14.85 -0.25
C VAL A 188 -14.56 13.97 1.00
N ALA A 189 -15.68 13.98 1.75
CA ALA A 189 -15.83 13.16 2.95
C ALA A 189 -15.72 11.65 2.63
N GLU A 190 -16.37 11.19 1.56
CA GLU A 190 -16.28 9.79 1.09
C GLU A 190 -14.85 9.41 0.70
N LEU A 191 -14.14 10.27 -0.02
CA LEU A 191 -12.76 10.04 -0.43
C LEU A 191 -11.82 10.01 0.77
N GLU A 192 -11.99 10.91 1.75
CA GLU A 192 -11.22 10.91 2.99
C GLU A 192 -11.43 9.62 3.79
N ASP A 193 -12.68 9.17 3.93
CA ASP A 193 -13.01 7.92 4.63
C ASP A 193 -12.39 6.72 3.91
N ARG A 194 -12.49 6.65 2.60
CA ARG A 194 -11.86 5.60 1.78
C ARG A 194 -10.35 5.58 1.94
N ALA A 195 -9.70 6.75 1.90
CA ALA A 195 -8.25 6.86 2.10
C ALA A 195 -7.82 6.35 3.47
N ILE A 196 -8.56 6.69 4.53
CA ILE A 196 -8.27 6.22 5.88
C ILE A 196 -8.45 4.70 5.98
N ASP A 197 -9.53 4.14 5.48
CA ASP A 197 -9.82 2.70 5.57
C ASP A 197 -8.78 1.88 4.80
N GLN A 198 -8.36 2.34 3.63
CA GLN A 198 -7.29 1.72 2.85
C GLN A 198 -5.95 1.75 3.60
N ASN A 199 -5.60 2.90 4.20
CA ASN A 199 -4.39 3.02 5.02
C ASN A 199 -4.46 2.16 6.29
N LEU A 200 -5.62 2.09 6.99
CA LEU A 200 -5.81 1.20 8.13
C LEU A 200 -5.57 -0.27 7.78
N THR A 201 -6.12 -0.73 6.66
CA THR A 201 -5.96 -2.10 6.18
C THR A 201 -4.49 -2.38 5.84
N SER A 202 -3.84 -1.47 5.12
CA SER A 202 -2.42 -1.59 4.78
C SER A 202 -1.52 -1.63 6.02
N LEU A 203 -1.77 -0.75 6.99
CA LEU A 203 -1.01 -0.71 8.24
C LEU A 203 -1.22 -1.95 9.09
N ARG A 204 -2.45 -2.48 9.19
CA ARG A 204 -2.72 -3.74 9.90
C ARG A 204 -1.94 -4.90 9.30
N ASN A 205 -1.92 -5.02 7.98
CA ASN A 205 -1.17 -6.08 7.30
C ASN A 205 0.33 -5.98 7.60
N ARG A 206 0.91 -4.78 7.53
CA ARG A 206 2.34 -4.55 7.85
C ARG A 206 2.69 -4.82 9.30
N VAL A 207 1.80 -4.43 10.21
CA VAL A 207 1.99 -4.69 11.64
C VAL A 207 1.91 -6.18 11.95
N ASN A 208 1.07 -6.92 11.25
CA ASN A 208 1.00 -8.38 11.35
C ASN A 208 2.30 -9.05 10.88
N GLU A 209 2.96 -8.51 9.84
CA GLU A 209 4.28 -8.98 9.38
C GLU A 209 5.38 -8.79 10.44
N LEU A 210 5.23 -7.82 11.35
CA LEU A 210 6.14 -7.63 12.49
C LEU A 210 6.02 -8.75 13.54
N GLY A 211 4.98 -9.57 13.47
CA GLY A 211 4.72 -10.64 14.45
C GLY A 211 4.45 -10.11 15.87
N VAL A 212 3.98 -8.88 15.99
CA VAL A 212 3.66 -8.25 17.29
C VAL A 212 2.42 -8.91 17.88
N SER A 213 2.48 -9.25 19.15
CA SER A 213 1.31 -9.77 19.86
C SER A 213 0.33 -8.63 20.17
N GLU A 214 -0.89 -8.74 19.67
CA GLU A 214 -2.02 -7.83 19.93
C GLU A 214 -1.74 -6.34 19.56
N PRO A 215 -1.32 -6.06 18.32
CA PRO A 215 -1.15 -4.69 17.87
C PRO A 215 -2.49 -3.99 17.76
N GLN A 216 -2.52 -2.69 18.06
CA GLN A 216 -3.71 -1.89 17.87
C GLN A 216 -3.49 -0.87 16.76
N VAL A 217 -4.36 -0.89 15.76
CA VAL A 217 -4.37 0.09 14.66
C VAL A 217 -5.75 0.70 14.59
N GLN A 218 -5.86 1.97 14.95
CA GLN A 218 -7.13 2.68 15.12
C GLN A 218 -7.13 4.02 14.43
N ARG A 219 -8.29 4.42 13.89
CA ARG A 219 -8.52 5.76 13.36
C ARG A 219 -8.63 6.77 14.51
N LEU A 220 -7.96 7.91 14.37
CA LEU A 220 -8.06 9.05 15.27
C LEU A 220 -8.49 10.30 14.50
N GLY A 221 -9.78 10.62 14.55
CA GLY A 221 -10.35 11.75 13.80
C GLY A 221 -10.41 11.47 12.29
N ARG A 222 -10.32 12.53 11.46
CA ARG A 222 -10.53 12.44 10.00
C ARG A 222 -9.30 12.01 9.21
N SER A 223 -8.08 12.33 9.67
CA SER A 223 -6.86 12.15 8.88
C SER A 223 -5.73 11.42 9.61
N ARG A 224 -5.95 10.97 10.85
CA ARG A 224 -4.89 10.35 11.66
C ARG A 224 -5.19 8.90 12.00
N ILE A 225 -4.12 8.14 12.15
CA ILE A 225 -4.14 6.72 12.55
C ILE A 225 -3.14 6.55 13.69
N VAL A 226 -3.59 5.91 14.76
CA VAL A 226 -2.76 5.48 15.88
C VAL A 226 -2.39 4.04 15.68
N VAL A 227 -1.10 3.73 15.84
CA VAL A 227 -0.56 2.38 15.80
C VAL A 227 0.20 2.12 17.10
N ASP A 228 -0.35 1.20 17.90
CA ASP A 228 0.23 0.77 19.17
C ASP A 228 0.84 -0.61 19.01
N LEU A 229 2.13 -0.73 19.30
CA LEU A 229 2.92 -1.95 19.15
C LEU A 229 3.49 -2.36 20.51
N PRO A 230 2.71 -3.07 21.34
CA PRO A 230 3.16 -3.49 22.67
C PRO A 230 4.38 -4.42 22.58
N GLY A 231 5.36 -4.22 23.46
CA GLY A 231 6.53 -5.09 23.58
C GLY A 231 7.60 -4.92 22.50
N ILE A 232 7.40 -4.03 21.53
CA ILE A 232 8.45 -3.68 20.55
C ILE A 232 9.53 -2.86 21.23
N GLN A 233 10.76 -3.38 21.22
CA GLN A 233 11.94 -2.68 21.77
C GLN A 233 12.68 -1.90 20.68
N ASP A 234 12.61 -2.34 19.43
CA ASP A 234 13.20 -1.70 18.26
C ASP A 234 12.18 -0.84 17.52
N SER A 235 12.00 0.38 17.99
CA SER A 235 11.09 1.34 17.35
C SER A 235 11.59 1.83 15.98
N ALA A 236 12.90 1.77 15.71
CA ALA A 236 13.47 2.18 14.43
C ALA A 236 13.09 1.18 13.33
N ARG A 237 13.21 -0.11 13.61
CA ARG A 237 12.80 -1.17 12.68
C ARG A 237 11.28 -1.17 12.45
N ALA A 238 10.49 -0.95 13.50
CA ALA A 238 9.04 -0.80 13.34
C ALA A 238 8.69 0.38 12.43
N LYS A 239 9.37 1.53 12.61
CA LYS A 239 9.23 2.69 11.75
C LYS A 239 9.62 2.40 10.29
N GLU A 240 10.71 1.68 10.08
CA GLU A 240 11.15 1.28 8.73
C GLU A 240 10.10 0.44 8.03
N ILE A 241 9.52 -0.57 8.68
CA ILE A 241 8.49 -1.44 8.11
C ILE A 241 7.19 -0.66 7.87
N LEU A 242 6.77 0.19 8.80
CA LEU A 242 5.61 1.06 8.61
C LEU A 242 5.81 2.05 7.47
N ASN A 243 7.03 2.50 7.22
CA ASN A 243 7.38 3.44 6.15
C ASN A 243 7.72 2.77 4.80
N LYS A 244 7.67 1.45 4.68
CA LYS A 244 7.82 0.76 3.38
C LYS A 244 6.59 1.04 2.51
N PHE A 245 6.68 2.07 1.70
CA PHE A 245 5.67 2.36 0.69
C PHE A 245 6.07 1.72 -0.64
N ALA A 246 5.16 0.97 -1.24
CA ALA A 246 5.25 0.57 -2.62
C ALA A 246 4.14 1.28 -3.39
N ASN A 247 4.50 2.07 -4.38
CA ASN A 247 3.54 2.67 -5.30
C ASN A 247 3.21 1.66 -6.39
N LEU A 248 1.93 1.34 -6.54
CA LEU A 248 1.47 0.55 -7.66
C LEU A 248 1.14 1.49 -8.81
N GLU A 249 1.80 1.30 -9.94
CA GLU A 249 1.58 2.06 -11.17
C GLU A 249 1.54 1.11 -12.35
N PHE A 250 0.48 1.19 -13.14
CA PHE A 250 0.37 0.48 -14.40
C PHE A 250 0.77 1.42 -15.53
N ARG A 251 1.77 1.04 -16.30
CA ARG A 251 2.30 1.80 -17.42
C ARG A 251 2.53 0.89 -18.62
N LEU A 252 2.47 1.45 -19.82
CA LEU A 252 2.81 0.70 -21.03
C LEU A 252 4.32 0.63 -21.22
N GLU A 253 4.80 -0.49 -21.74
CA GLU A 253 6.15 -0.61 -22.25
C GLU A 253 6.33 0.31 -23.47
N ALA A 254 7.46 1.00 -23.57
CA ALA A 254 7.73 1.92 -24.66
C ALA A 254 7.95 1.14 -25.97
N LEU A 255 7.38 1.64 -27.06
CA LEU A 255 7.68 1.12 -28.39
C LEU A 255 8.95 1.77 -28.95
N PRO A 256 9.64 1.12 -29.93
CA PRO A 256 10.86 1.68 -30.53
C PRO A 256 10.67 3.06 -31.17
N ASN A 257 9.42 3.42 -31.50
CA ASN A 257 9.05 4.72 -32.08
C ASN A 257 8.47 5.72 -31.05
N SER A 258 8.47 5.36 -29.77
CA SER A 258 7.99 6.25 -28.71
C SER A 258 8.89 7.47 -28.56
N ARG A 259 8.30 8.62 -28.19
CA ARG A 259 9.05 9.86 -27.98
C ARG A 259 9.94 9.75 -26.74
N ARG A 260 11.24 9.99 -26.87
CA ARG A 260 12.22 9.91 -25.77
C ARG A 260 11.84 10.73 -24.53
N SER A 261 11.16 11.86 -24.70
CA SER A 261 10.67 12.69 -23.59
C SER A 261 9.54 12.06 -22.77
N GLN A 262 8.99 10.94 -23.21
CA GLN A 262 7.91 10.21 -22.58
C GLN A 262 8.33 8.81 -22.10
N ILE A 263 9.64 8.53 -22.12
CA ILE A 263 10.20 7.23 -21.76
C ILE A 263 10.98 7.39 -20.45
N GLU A 264 10.73 6.48 -19.52
CA GLU A 264 11.50 6.27 -18.30
C GLU A 264 12.10 4.87 -18.33
N SER A 265 13.33 4.74 -17.83
CA SER A 265 14.02 3.44 -17.74
C SER A 265 13.95 2.92 -16.31
N TYR A 266 13.52 1.68 -16.17
CA TYR A 266 13.48 0.94 -14.91
C TYR A 266 14.35 -0.30 -15.00
N ASP A 267 15.04 -0.60 -13.92
CA ASP A 267 15.79 -1.86 -13.80
C ASP A 267 14.83 -2.97 -13.35
N TYR A 268 14.74 -4.04 -14.14
CA TYR A 268 14.03 -5.25 -13.79
C TYR A 268 14.98 -6.43 -13.84
N GLU A 269 15.38 -6.95 -12.68
CA GLU A 269 16.33 -8.06 -12.53
C GLU A 269 17.66 -7.85 -13.28
N GLY A 270 18.18 -6.62 -13.26
CA GLY A 270 19.41 -6.24 -13.97
C GLY A 270 19.23 -5.97 -15.46
N ILE A 271 17.99 -5.98 -15.97
CA ILE A 271 17.64 -5.68 -17.35
C ILE A 271 16.91 -4.34 -17.40
N PRO A 272 17.44 -3.31 -18.07
CA PRO A 272 16.74 -2.05 -18.23
C PRO A 272 15.48 -2.24 -19.09
N ARG A 273 14.33 -1.83 -18.58
CA ARG A 273 13.05 -1.79 -19.30
C ARG A 273 12.64 -0.34 -19.54
N GLU A 274 12.31 -0.03 -20.75
CA GLU A 274 11.80 1.30 -21.15
C GLU A 274 10.26 1.28 -21.07
N ILE A 275 9.70 2.15 -20.23
CA ILE A 275 8.25 2.30 -20.05
C ILE A 275 7.83 3.74 -20.30
N LEU A 276 6.58 3.95 -20.66
CA LEU A 276 6.05 5.29 -20.85
C LEU A 276 5.86 5.97 -19.49
N SER A 277 6.21 7.26 -19.39
CA SER A 277 6.08 8.06 -18.16
C SER A 277 4.63 8.22 -17.69
N ARG A 278 3.67 8.03 -18.60
CA ARG A 278 2.24 8.19 -18.30
C ARG A 278 1.69 6.98 -17.55
N ASN A 279 1.16 7.21 -16.37
CA ASN A 279 0.40 6.20 -15.62
C ASN A 279 -0.97 5.96 -16.26
N ILE A 280 -1.33 4.69 -16.45
CA ILE A 280 -2.67 4.28 -16.88
C ILE A 280 -3.59 4.25 -15.65
N VAL A 281 -3.15 3.52 -14.64
CA VAL A 281 -3.83 3.28 -13.37
C VAL A 281 -2.78 3.30 -12.26
N THR A 282 -3.15 3.80 -11.11
CA THR A 282 -2.31 3.82 -9.91
C THR A 282 -2.99 3.06 -8.77
N GLY A 283 -2.27 2.83 -7.67
CA GLY A 283 -2.84 2.22 -6.48
C GLY A 283 -4.08 2.93 -5.93
N ASN A 284 -4.26 4.22 -6.21
CA ASN A 284 -5.45 4.98 -5.81
C ASN A 284 -6.74 4.50 -6.50
N ASN A 285 -6.61 3.86 -7.66
CA ASN A 285 -7.73 3.29 -8.40
C ASN A 285 -8.03 1.83 -8.01
N VAL A 286 -7.27 1.24 -7.09
CA VAL A 286 -7.49 -0.13 -6.63
C VAL A 286 -8.52 -0.13 -5.50
N GLN A 287 -9.63 -0.84 -5.69
CA GLN A 287 -10.65 -1.05 -4.67
C GLN A 287 -10.36 -2.29 -3.81
N ASP A 288 -9.90 -3.38 -4.46
CA ASP A 288 -9.61 -4.64 -3.80
C ASP A 288 -8.49 -5.39 -4.52
N ALA A 289 -7.75 -6.19 -3.79
CA ALA A 289 -6.70 -7.05 -4.32
C ALA A 289 -6.69 -8.38 -3.57
N GLN A 290 -6.89 -9.47 -4.29
CA GLN A 290 -7.00 -10.81 -3.72
C GLN A 290 -5.98 -11.76 -4.35
N GLN A 291 -5.33 -12.54 -3.48
CA GLN A 291 -4.50 -13.65 -3.95
C GLN A 291 -5.37 -14.74 -4.58
N ALA A 292 -4.97 -15.21 -5.73
CA ALA A 292 -5.60 -16.33 -6.43
C ALA A 292 -4.54 -17.23 -7.04
N TYR A 293 -4.98 -18.35 -7.61
CA TYR A 293 -4.15 -19.23 -8.40
C TYR A 293 -4.75 -19.36 -9.78
N ASP A 294 -3.91 -19.26 -10.79
CA ASP A 294 -4.31 -19.50 -12.18
C ASP A 294 -4.84 -20.95 -12.30
N PRO A 295 -6.08 -21.16 -12.75
CA PRO A 295 -6.68 -22.49 -12.81
C PRO A 295 -6.05 -23.41 -13.84
N GLU A 296 -5.34 -22.89 -14.85
CA GLU A 296 -4.70 -23.68 -15.90
C GLU A 296 -3.25 -24.02 -15.56
N THR A 297 -2.50 -23.07 -15.01
CA THR A 297 -1.07 -23.20 -14.75
C THR A 297 -0.75 -23.52 -13.28
N GLY A 298 -1.69 -23.26 -12.35
CA GLY A 298 -1.49 -23.39 -10.91
C GLY A 298 -0.53 -22.33 -10.32
N GLN A 299 -0.14 -21.34 -11.11
CA GLN A 299 0.74 -20.26 -10.64
C GLN A 299 0.01 -19.27 -9.76
N PRO A 300 0.68 -18.72 -8.73
CA PRO A 300 0.09 -17.68 -7.90
C PRO A 300 -0.12 -16.40 -8.72
N GLN A 301 -1.28 -15.78 -8.57
CA GLN A 301 -1.64 -14.52 -9.21
C GLN A 301 -2.33 -13.60 -8.20
N VAL A 302 -2.42 -12.32 -8.53
CA VAL A 302 -3.19 -11.33 -7.76
C VAL A 302 -4.31 -10.79 -8.65
N ASN A 303 -5.56 -10.99 -8.21
CA ASN A 303 -6.72 -10.39 -8.84
C ASN A 303 -6.92 -8.99 -8.25
N ILE A 304 -6.90 -7.98 -9.12
CA ILE A 304 -7.06 -6.58 -8.74
C ILE A 304 -8.41 -6.09 -9.24
N GLN A 305 -9.22 -5.55 -8.34
CA GLN A 305 -10.45 -4.86 -8.69
C GLN A 305 -10.20 -3.35 -8.71
N LEU A 306 -10.48 -2.72 -9.84
CA LEU A 306 -10.33 -1.28 -10.03
C LEU A 306 -11.66 -0.57 -9.76
N ASP A 307 -11.58 0.70 -9.39
CA ASP A 307 -12.73 1.60 -9.37
C ASP A 307 -13.22 1.93 -10.79
N ASN A 308 -14.31 2.67 -10.90
CA ASN A 308 -14.90 3.00 -12.20
C ASN A 308 -13.94 3.78 -13.11
N ASP A 309 -13.13 4.69 -12.55
CA ASP A 309 -12.15 5.47 -13.31
C ASP A 309 -11.00 4.61 -13.81
N GLY A 310 -10.40 3.83 -12.91
CA GLY A 310 -9.35 2.89 -13.24
C GLY A 310 -9.81 1.86 -14.27
N GLY A 311 -11.03 1.34 -14.11
CA GLY A 311 -11.64 0.40 -15.05
C GLY A 311 -11.83 0.99 -16.46
N ARG A 312 -12.33 2.23 -16.57
CA ARG A 312 -12.46 2.94 -17.86
C ARG A 312 -11.12 3.15 -18.54
N ARG A 313 -10.10 3.62 -17.80
CA ARG A 313 -8.75 3.86 -18.32
C ARG A 313 -8.07 2.57 -18.75
N MET A 314 -8.13 1.54 -17.92
CA MET A 314 -7.56 0.25 -18.25
C MET A 314 -8.22 -0.34 -19.50
N ASN A 315 -9.56 -0.27 -19.61
CA ASN A 315 -10.29 -0.74 -20.78
C ASN A 315 -9.91 0.02 -22.06
N ALA A 316 -9.83 1.35 -22.00
CA ALA A 316 -9.44 2.17 -23.16
C ALA A 316 -8.04 1.78 -23.66
N VAL A 317 -7.08 1.69 -22.75
CA VAL A 317 -5.68 1.37 -23.12
C VAL A 317 -5.53 -0.07 -23.58
N THR A 318 -6.15 -1.04 -22.91
CA THR A 318 -6.03 -2.46 -23.30
C THR A 318 -6.71 -2.76 -24.64
N LYS A 319 -7.83 -2.08 -24.94
CA LYS A 319 -8.51 -2.20 -26.24
C LYS A 319 -7.60 -1.82 -27.41
N ASP A 320 -6.81 -0.76 -27.25
CA ASP A 320 -5.92 -0.24 -28.29
C ASP A 320 -4.55 -0.96 -28.34
N ASN A 321 -4.27 -1.83 -27.36
CA ASN A 321 -2.99 -2.53 -27.21
C ASN A 321 -3.15 -4.05 -27.11
N VAL A 322 -4.18 -4.63 -27.69
CA VAL A 322 -4.39 -6.09 -27.72
C VAL A 322 -3.24 -6.78 -28.45
N GLY A 323 -2.63 -7.78 -27.79
CA GLY A 323 -1.51 -8.56 -28.35
C GLY A 323 -0.14 -7.91 -28.21
N ARG A 324 -0.04 -6.87 -27.40
CA ARG A 324 1.21 -6.16 -27.07
C ARG A 324 1.75 -6.54 -25.70
#